data_fc64babcb6d57d76733843a8ea88c091
#
_entry.id   fc64babcb6d57d76733843a8ea88c091
#
_cell.length_a   1.000
_cell.length_b   1.000
_cell.length_c   1.000
_cell.angle_alpha   90.00
_cell.angle_beta   90.00
_cell.angle_gamma   90.00
#
_symmetry.space_group_name_H-M   'P 1'
#
loop_
_entity.id
_entity.type
_entity.pdbx_description
1 polymer ?
#
loop_
_entity_poly.entity_id
_entity_poly.type
_entity_poly.pdbx_seq_one_letter_code
_entity_poly.pdbx_strand_id
1 'polypeptide(L)'
;EVLIKLKEKNFKLAILSNGTPSLLNELVKSNNLENVFDDLFSIEQVGIYKPDSKVYDMPINKYQIEKNEVYFLSSNTWDVSGGGNYGYNSIWVNRNNNIFDKLDYSPKHQIKQLGELLDIL
;
A
#
# COMPACT_ATOMS: atom_id res chain seq x y z
N GLU A 1 7.65 8.42 11.54
CA GLU A 1 7.33 9.84 11.70
C GLU A 1 6.28 10.32 10.70
N VAL A 2 6.51 10.10 9.41
CA VAL A 2 5.51 10.41 8.37
C VAL A 2 4.22 9.65 8.63
N LEU A 3 4.31 8.37 8.98
CA LEU A 3 3.16 7.53 9.25
C LEU A 3 2.35 8.04 10.44
N ILE A 4 3.01 8.52 11.48
CA ILE A 4 2.34 9.10 12.65
C ILE A 4 1.57 10.35 12.24
N LYS A 5 2.17 11.20 11.41
CA LYS A 5 1.51 12.41 10.92
C LYS A 5 0.27 12.09 10.08
N LEU A 6 0.32 11.03 9.30
CA LEU A 6 -0.86 10.57 8.53
C LEU A 6 -1.97 10.11 9.46
N LYS A 7 -1.64 9.41 10.53
CA LYS A 7 -2.64 9.02 11.53
C LYS A 7 -3.27 10.22 12.21
N GLU A 8 -2.49 11.25 12.48
CA GLU A 8 -2.99 12.49 13.05
C GLU A 8 -3.99 13.19 12.12
N LYS A 9 -3.88 12.95 10.81
CA LYS A 9 -4.84 13.45 9.82
C LYS A 9 -6.02 12.52 9.61
N ASN A 10 -6.20 11.53 10.49
CA ASN A 10 -7.28 10.55 10.49
C ASN A 10 -7.24 9.54 9.33
N PHE A 11 -6.08 9.31 8.76
CA PHE A 11 -5.92 8.22 7.80
C PHE A 11 -5.80 6.88 8.52
N LYS A 12 -6.41 5.86 7.95
CA LYS A 12 -6.15 4.48 8.35
C LYS A 12 -4.95 3.97 7.58
N LEU A 13 -4.03 3.33 8.27
CA LEU A 13 -2.80 2.80 7.68
C LEU A 13 -2.82 1.28 7.75
N ALA A 14 -2.52 0.64 6.64
CA ALA A 14 -2.49 -0.82 6.56
C ALA A 14 -1.36 -1.28 5.63
N ILE A 15 -0.89 -2.50 5.87
CA ILE A 15 0.04 -3.18 4.97
C ILE A 15 -0.73 -4.26 4.24
N LEU A 16 -0.50 -4.35 2.92
CA LEU A 16 -1.05 -5.40 2.06
C LEU A 16 0.14 -6.11 1.41
N SER A 17 0.39 -7.36 1.77
CA SER A 17 1.63 -8.03 1.41
C SER A 17 1.43 -9.48 1.00
N ASN A 18 2.36 -9.96 0.16
CA ASN A 18 2.49 -11.38 -0.14
C ASN A 18 3.20 -12.15 0.99
N GLY A 19 3.66 -11.46 2.03
CA GLY A 19 4.30 -12.08 3.18
C GLY A 19 3.31 -12.80 4.08
N THR A 20 3.81 -13.73 4.89
CA THR A 20 3.00 -14.45 5.87
C THR A 20 2.62 -13.52 7.04
N PRO A 21 1.55 -13.83 7.78
CA PRO A 21 1.19 -13.05 8.97
C PRO A 21 2.34 -12.97 9.98
N SER A 22 3.07 -14.06 10.17
CA SER A 22 4.22 -14.08 11.08
C SER A 22 5.30 -13.12 10.67
N LEU A 23 5.65 -13.08 9.37
CA LEU A 23 6.66 -12.16 8.84
C LEU A 23 6.23 -10.72 8.96
N LEU A 24 4.96 -10.43 8.69
CA LEU A 24 4.43 -9.07 8.81
C LEU A 24 4.46 -8.59 10.25
N ASN A 25 4.04 -9.43 11.19
CA ASN A 25 4.05 -9.09 12.61
C ASN A 25 5.47 -8.84 13.10
N GLU A 26 6.42 -9.68 12.69
CA GLU A 26 7.82 -9.55 13.04
C GLU A 26 8.41 -8.25 12.48
N LEU A 27 8.12 -7.93 11.23
CA LEU A 27 8.60 -6.72 10.57
C LEU A 27 8.09 -5.47 11.29
N VAL A 28 6.82 -5.42 11.61
CA VAL A 28 6.18 -4.31 12.31
C VAL A 28 6.79 -4.15 13.71
N LYS A 29 6.97 -5.26 14.41
CA LYS A 29 7.54 -5.27 15.76
C LYS A 29 8.99 -4.80 15.78
N SER A 30 9.80 -5.30 14.83
CA SER A 30 11.22 -4.95 14.72
C SER A 30 11.45 -3.48 14.42
N ASN A 31 10.46 -2.81 13.80
CA ASN A 31 10.54 -1.39 13.45
C ASN A 31 9.71 -0.49 14.37
N ASN A 32 9.22 -1.03 15.48
CA ASN A 32 8.41 -0.30 16.46
C ASN A 32 7.16 0.34 15.84
N LEU A 33 6.52 -0.37 14.90
CA LEU A 33 5.35 0.12 14.18
C LEU A 33 4.05 -0.55 14.61
N GLU A 34 4.05 -1.30 15.72
CA GLU A 34 2.91 -2.08 16.19
C GLU A 34 1.65 -1.26 16.40
N ASN A 35 1.80 -0.01 16.84
CA ASN A 35 0.68 0.88 17.12
C ASN A 35 0.40 1.86 15.98
N VAL A 36 1.12 1.73 14.86
CA VAL A 36 1.00 2.65 13.72
C VAL A 36 0.03 2.12 12.68
N PHE A 37 0.09 0.82 12.39
CA PHE A 37 -0.78 0.22 11.40
C PHE A 37 -2.08 -0.27 12.02
N ASP A 38 -3.18 0.08 11.38
CA ASP A 38 -4.52 -0.36 11.81
C ASP A 38 -4.75 -1.84 11.48
N ASP A 39 -4.21 -2.31 10.35
CA ASP A 39 -4.33 -3.70 9.93
C ASP A 39 -3.12 -4.16 9.15
N LEU A 40 -2.89 -5.47 9.18
CA LEU A 40 -1.90 -6.16 8.36
C LEU A 40 -2.62 -7.21 7.52
N PHE A 41 -2.65 -7.01 6.22
CA PHE A 41 -3.31 -7.94 5.30
C PHE A 41 -2.27 -8.83 4.62
N SER A 42 -2.42 -10.15 4.80
CA SER A 42 -1.58 -11.15 4.17
C SER A 42 -2.35 -11.92 3.13
N ILE A 43 -1.69 -12.32 2.06
CA ILE A 43 -2.30 -13.16 1.02
C ILE A 43 -2.79 -14.48 1.57
N GLU A 44 -2.28 -14.95 2.70
CA GLU A 44 -2.75 -16.19 3.32
C GLU A 44 -4.23 -16.13 3.70
N GLN A 45 -4.76 -14.92 3.91
CA GLN A 45 -6.17 -14.73 4.25
C GLN A 45 -7.10 -15.07 3.09
N VAL A 46 -6.61 -14.98 1.85
CA VAL A 46 -7.40 -15.29 0.65
C VAL A 46 -6.79 -16.43 -0.17
N GLY A 47 -5.59 -16.85 0.15
CA GLY A 47 -4.93 -17.99 -0.51
C GLY A 47 -4.48 -17.75 -1.93
N ILE A 48 -4.30 -16.51 -2.34
CA ILE A 48 -3.89 -16.15 -3.68
C ILE A 48 -2.94 -14.96 -3.64
N TYR A 49 -2.06 -14.86 -4.62
CA TYR A 49 -1.02 -13.82 -4.65
C TYR A 49 -1.46 -12.58 -5.43
N LYS A 50 -0.86 -11.42 -5.09
CA LYS A 50 -0.95 -10.26 -5.98
C LYS A 50 -0.46 -10.67 -7.37
N PRO A 51 -0.98 -10.07 -8.45
CA PRO A 51 -1.92 -8.93 -8.49
C PRO A 51 -3.38 -9.33 -8.63
N ASP A 52 -3.77 -10.51 -8.17
CA ASP A 52 -5.18 -10.92 -8.22
C ASP A 52 -6.06 -9.94 -7.45
N SER A 53 -7.23 -9.61 -8.01
CA SER A 53 -8.15 -8.64 -7.43
C SER A 53 -8.60 -9.03 -6.03
N LYS A 54 -8.66 -10.31 -5.71
CA LYS A 54 -9.06 -10.78 -4.37
C LYS A 54 -8.13 -10.27 -3.28
N VAL A 55 -6.86 -10.07 -3.60
CA VAL A 55 -5.89 -9.53 -2.65
C VAL A 55 -6.21 -8.06 -2.37
N TYR A 56 -6.45 -7.28 -3.43
CA TYR A 56 -6.76 -5.86 -3.29
C TYR A 56 -8.16 -5.61 -2.70
N ASP A 57 -9.04 -6.62 -2.73
CA ASP A 57 -10.37 -6.53 -2.12
C ASP A 57 -10.31 -6.50 -0.58
N MET A 58 -9.25 -7.01 0.04
CA MET A 58 -9.20 -7.15 1.50
C MET A 58 -9.43 -5.84 2.25
N PRO A 59 -8.73 -4.73 1.95
CA PRO A 59 -8.98 -3.47 2.65
C PRO A 59 -10.38 -2.92 2.41
N ILE A 60 -10.89 -3.05 1.19
CA ILE A 60 -12.21 -2.58 0.81
C ILE A 60 -13.28 -3.31 1.62
N ASN A 61 -13.15 -4.62 1.75
CA ASN A 61 -14.09 -5.44 2.51
C ASN A 61 -14.01 -5.14 4.01
N LYS A 62 -12.81 -4.91 4.52
CA LYS A 62 -12.60 -4.63 5.93
C LYS A 62 -13.19 -3.28 6.35
N TYR A 63 -12.89 -2.24 5.57
CA TYR A 63 -13.25 -0.87 5.94
C TYR A 63 -14.55 -0.38 5.33
N GLN A 64 -15.17 -1.16 4.42
CA GLN A 64 -16.44 -0.78 3.76
C GLN A 64 -16.31 0.58 3.06
N ILE A 65 -15.25 0.73 2.27
CA ILE A 65 -14.95 1.97 1.56
C ILE A 65 -14.92 1.76 0.05
N GLU A 66 -14.86 2.85 -0.71
CA GLU A 66 -14.75 2.81 -2.16
C GLU A 66 -13.27 2.75 -2.57
N LYS A 67 -13.00 2.18 -3.74
CA LYS A 67 -11.63 2.04 -4.24
C LYS A 67 -10.92 3.39 -4.39
N ASN A 68 -11.64 4.41 -4.82
CA ASN A 68 -11.07 5.75 -5.01
C ASN A 68 -10.75 6.48 -3.69
N GLU A 69 -11.12 5.90 -2.55
CA GLU A 69 -10.77 6.44 -1.24
C GLU A 69 -9.44 5.89 -0.73
N VAL A 70 -8.82 4.98 -1.48
CA VAL A 70 -7.57 4.32 -1.07
C VAL A 70 -6.39 4.90 -1.84
N TYR A 71 -5.36 5.28 -1.09
CA TYR A 71 -4.05 5.59 -1.65
C TYR A 71 -3.15 4.38 -1.43
N PHE A 72 -2.69 3.80 -2.54
CA PHE A 72 -1.90 2.58 -2.53
C PHE A 72 -0.45 2.88 -2.93
N LEU A 73 0.48 2.57 -2.04
CA LEU A 73 1.89 2.87 -2.24
C LEU A 73 2.69 1.59 -2.43
N SER A 74 3.54 1.58 -3.45
CA SER A 74 4.50 0.50 -3.64
C SER A 74 5.73 1.01 -4.40
N SER A 75 6.85 0.37 -4.17
CA SER A 75 8.07 0.61 -4.95
C SER A 75 8.17 -0.33 -6.14
N ASN A 76 7.34 -1.37 -6.20
CA ASN A 76 7.31 -2.34 -7.29
C ASN A 76 6.33 -1.89 -8.36
N THR A 77 6.83 -1.68 -9.59
CA THR A 77 5.99 -1.16 -10.69
C THR A 77 4.81 -2.06 -11.01
N TRP A 78 4.99 -3.39 -10.97
CA TRP A 78 3.90 -4.34 -11.23
C TRP A 78 2.80 -4.22 -10.16
N ASP A 79 3.16 -3.95 -8.92
CA ASP A 79 2.20 -3.80 -7.82
C ASP A 79 1.47 -2.46 -7.91
N VAL A 80 2.18 -1.38 -8.27
CA VAL A 80 1.57 -0.08 -8.53
C VAL A 80 0.52 -0.20 -9.63
N SER A 81 0.88 -0.90 -10.71
CA SER A 81 -0.03 -1.14 -11.83
C SER A 81 -1.21 -2.01 -11.42
N GLY A 82 -0.96 -3.07 -10.64
CA GLY A 82 -2.02 -3.96 -10.16
C GLY A 82 -3.04 -3.23 -9.30
N GLY A 83 -2.57 -2.45 -8.34
CA GLY A 83 -3.45 -1.64 -7.47
C GLY A 83 -4.21 -0.58 -8.25
N GLY A 84 -3.51 0.09 -9.19
CA GLY A 84 -4.13 1.12 -10.03
C GLY A 84 -5.19 0.57 -10.97
N ASN A 85 -4.91 -0.55 -11.63
CA ASN A 85 -5.87 -1.20 -12.50
C ASN A 85 -7.07 -1.75 -11.72
N TYR A 86 -6.86 -2.11 -10.47
CA TYR A 86 -7.96 -2.49 -9.58
C TYR A 86 -8.88 -1.31 -9.25
N GLY A 87 -8.35 -0.09 -9.22
CA GLY A 87 -9.13 1.11 -8.96
C GLY A 87 -8.60 2.01 -7.85
N TYR A 88 -7.48 1.65 -7.25
CA TYR A 88 -6.83 2.46 -6.21
C TYR A 88 -6.10 3.65 -6.81
N ASN A 89 -5.90 4.69 -5.99
CA ASN A 89 -5.00 5.79 -6.33
C ASN A 89 -3.57 5.34 -6.05
N SER A 90 -2.90 4.78 -7.06
CA SER A 90 -1.57 4.23 -6.89
C SER A 90 -0.50 5.32 -6.93
N ILE A 91 0.45 5.20 -6.01
CA ILE A 91 1.59 6.09 -5.90
C ILE A 91 2.85 5.23 -5.98
N TRP A 92 3.74 5.58 -6.92
CA TRP A 92 5.00 4.89 -7.07
C TRP A 92 6.07 5.53 -6.17
N VAL A 93 6.58 4.75 -5.22
CA VAL A 93 7.68 5.17 -4.35
C VAL A 93 8.98 4.83 -5.06
N ASN A 94 9.51 5.79 -5.82
CA ASN A 94 10.68 5.61 -6.69
C ASN A 94 11.95 6.17 -6.03
N ARG A 95 12.49 5.43 -5.06
CA ARG A 95 13.68 5.88 -4.31
C ARG A 95 14.96 5.88 -5.14
N ASN A 96 15.03 5.02 -6.16
CA ASN A 96 16.22 4.81 -6.96
C ASN A 96 16.21 5.53 -8.30
N ASN A 97 15.23 6.39 -8.53
CA ASN A 97 15.12 7.18 -9.76
C ASN A 97 15.05 6.30 -11.02
N ASN A 98 14.34 5.18 -10.93
CA ASN A 98 14.17 4.26 -12.05
C ASN A 98 13.14 4.75 -13.05
N ILE A 99 13.07 4.08 -14.21
CA ILE A 99 12.04 4.31 -15.21
C ILE A 99 10.90 3.33 -14.94
N PHE A 100 9.66 3.81 -15.01
CA PHE A 100 8.50 2.95 -14.83
C PHE A 100 8.41 1.95 -15.98
N ASP A 101 8.09 0.69 -15.66
CA ASP A 101 7.93 -0.36 -16.67
C ASP A 101 6.83 -0.03 -17.68
N LYS A 102 6.95 -0.57 -18.89
CA LYS A 102 5.92 -0.39 -19.92
C LYS A 102 4.73 -1.30 -19.61
N LEU A 103 3.85 -0.80 -18.75
CA LEU A 103 2.63 -1.47 -18.34
C LEU A 103 1.44 -0.62 -18.77
N ASP A 104 0.25 -1.22 -18.82
CA ASP A 104 -0.97 -0.52 -19.23
C ASP A 104 -1.51 0.44 -18.17
N TYR A 105 -0.63 0.93 -17.31
CA TYR A 105 -0.99 1.83 -16.23
C TYR A 105 0.13 2.82 -15.96
N SER A 106 -0.25 4.06 -15.69
CA SER A 106 0.68 5.07 -15.19
C SER A 106 0.26 5.45 -13.77
N PRO A 107 1.21 5.53 -12.82
CA PRO A 107 0.86 5.88 -11.45
C PRO A 107 0.31 7.31 -11.38
N LYS A 108 -0.64 7.53 -10.47
CA LYS A 108 -1.25 8.84 -10.28
C LYS A 108 -0.23 9.84 -9.76
N HIS A 109 0.65 9.38 -8.88
CA HIS A 109 1.74 10.17 -8.33
C HIS A 109 3.00 9.33 -8.25
N GLN A 110 4.13 10.01 -8.30
CA GLN A 110 5.44 9.40 -8.09
C GLN A 110 6.16 10.19 -7.01
N ILE A 111 6.67 9.49 -6.00
CA ILE A 111 7.44 10.11 -4.93
C ILE A 111 8.75 9.36 -4.75
N LYS A 112 9.76 10.03 -4.20
CA LYS A 112 11.07 9.43 -3.93
C LYS A 112 11.20 8.99 -2.48
N GLN A 113 10.43 9.59 -1.60
CA GLN A 113 10.43 9.28 -0.17
C GLN A 113 9.06 9.56 0.42
N LEU A 114 8.74 8.87 1.51
CA LEU A 114 7.42 8.97 2.13
C LEU A 114 7.05 10.38 2.60
N GLY A 115 8.04 11.20 2.94
CA GLY A 115 7.77 12.58 3.36
C GLY A 115 7.00 13.39 2.34
N GLU A 116 7.15 13.09 1.06
CA GLU A 116 6.45 13.78 -0.02
C GLU A 116 4.93 13.52 -0.02
N LEU A 117 4.48 12.46 0.65
CA LEU A 117 3.04 12.17 0.78
C LEU A 117 2.30 13.30 1.48
N LEU A 118 2.93 13.93 2.44
CA LEU A 118 2.29 15.00 3.22
C LEU A 118 1.90 16.19 2.35
N ASP A 119 2.56 16.35 1.20
CA ASP A 119 2.26 17.41 0.24
C ASP A 119 1.14 17.02 -0.73
N ILE A 120 0.88 15.72 -0.89
CA ILE A 120 -0.13 15.20 -1.81
C ILE A 120 -1.47 14.97 -1.10
N LEU A 121 -1.44 14.49 0.12
CA LEU A 121 -2.65 14.10 0.86
C LEU A 121 -3.22 15.20 1.75
#